data_257d4049ff4d2b38a8f0db8e89e68fd2
#
_entry.id   257d4049ff4d2b38a8f0db8e89e68fd2
#
_cell.length_a   1.000
_cell.length_b   1.000
_cell.length_c   1.000
_cell.angle_alpha   90.00
_cell.angle_beta   90.00
_cell.angle_gamma   90.00
#
_symmetry.space_group_name_H-M   'P 1'
#
loop_
_entity.id
_entity.type
_entity.pdbx_description
1 polymer ?
#
loop_
_entity_poly.entity_id
_entity_poly.type
_entity_poly.pdbx_seq_one_letter_code
_entity_poly.pdbx_strand_id
1 'polypeptide(L)'
;MDFSKIGSMKVIKNFVFKILRLAGILAVIYVSMVFYLALTERRNAYPRAIPHKEARAAIEGHAQGISCTLQDGTVLEGWKMGEAGTPTLLYYPDADEDAAQFLAELDSLPGVTPVTFNYRGSGNNKGTPSEKTFSPDSKEILECATQVNGTAPKFIAGRGTGAILAFNNSNRETRLILIDPVESIADALVYKYGFLYPKFLVRAGDVINTGKNGTPIDQIGILLDRVQFSDRGHIFAQKFQGATVWKRDGGSFRATLTEIVQSHISD
;
A
#
# COMPACT_ATOMS: atom_id res chain seq x y z
N MET A 1 -65.56 -14.98 -22.65
CA MET A 1 -64.40 -15.18 -21.75
C MET A 1 -63.16 -15.35 -22.62
N ASP A 2 -62.21 -14.43 -22.56
CA ASP A 2 -61.10 -14.29 -23.53
C ASP A 2 -59.96 -15.23 -23.15
N PHE A 3 -59.92 -16.44 -23.72
CA PHE A 3 -58.87 -17.45 -23.45
C PHE A 3 -57.48 -17.03 -23.85
N SER A 4 -57.33 -16.03 -24.72
CA SER A 4 -56.02 -15.47 -25.12
C SER A 4 -55.32 -14.73 -24.01
N LYS A 5 -56.04 -13.99 -23.17
CA LYS A 5 -55.51 -13.25 -22.00
C LYS A 5 -55.05 -14.19 -20.88
N ILE A 6 -55.69 -15.34 -20.70
CA ILE A 6 -55.33 -16.32 -19.66
C ILE A 6 -54.01 -17.03 -20.01
N GLY A 7 -53.82 -17.36 -21.31
CA GLY A 7 -52.54 -17.94 -21.79
C GLY A 7 -51.38 -16.99 -21.63
N SER A 8 -51.55 -15.72 -22.01
CA SER A 8 -50.52 -14.67 -21.87
C SER A 8 -50.11 -14.43 -20.40
N MET A 9 -51.09 -14.41 -19.48
CA MET A 9 -50.84 -14.20 -18.05
C MET A 9 -50.04 -15.34 -17.41
N LYS A 10 -50.28 -16.61 -17.83
CA LYS A 10 -49.50 -17.77 -17.36
C LYS A 10 -48.05 -17.72 -17.84
N VAL A 11 -47.81 -17.34 -19.10
CA VAL A 11 -46.49 -17.20 -19.66
C VAL A 11 -45.70 -16.11 -18.93
N ILE A 12 -46.30 -14.94 -18.70
CA ILE A 12 -45.70 -13.83 -17.96
C ILE A 12 -45.34 -14.27 -16.52
N LYS A 13 -46.29 -14.95 -15.83
CA LYS A 13 -46.06 -15.43 -14.46
C LYS A 13 -44.88 -16.42 -14.39
N ASN A 14 -44.80 -17.35 -15.33
CA ASN A 14 -43.71 -18.32 -15.40
C ASN A 14 -42.36 -17.63 -15.72
N PHE A 15 -42.36 -16.62 -16.56
CA PHE A 15 -41.18 -15.85 -16.90
C PHE A 15 -40.68 -15.05 -15.69
N VAL A 16 -41.59 -14.33 -15.01
CA VAL A 16 -41.28 -13.59 -13.76
C VAL A 16 -40.73 -14.53 -12.69
N PHE A 17 -41.34 -15.73 -12.53
CA PHE A 17 -40.83 -16.71 -11.56
C PHE A 17 -39.44 -17.21 -11.89
N LYS A 18 -39.12 -17.43 -13.17
CA LYS A 18 -37.76 -17.80 -13.60
C LYS A 18 -36.74 -16.68 -13.29
N ILE A 19 -37.10 -15.41 -13.54
CA ILE A 19 -36.26 -14.25 -13.21
C ILE A 19 -36.05 -14.17 -11.71
N LEU A 20 -37.09 -14.29 -10.89
CA LEU A 20 -36.99 -14.26 -9.44
C LEU A 20 -36.10 -15.39 -8.89
N ARG A 21 -36.22 -16.58 -9.48
CA ARG A 21 -35.38 -17.73 -9.12
C ARG A 21 -33.92 -17.46 -9.47
N LEU A 22 -33.65 -16.91 -10.66
CA LEU A 22 -32.27 -16.52 -11.06
C LEU A 22 -31.71 -15.44 -10.13
N ALA A 23 -32.50 -14.41 -9.87
CA ALA A 23 -32.10 -13.33 -8.93
C ALA A 23 -31.82 -13.88 -7.53
N GLY A 24 -32.61 -14.81 -7.03
CA GLY A 24 -32.40 -15.51 -5.77
C GLY A 24 -31.08 -16.28 -5.74
N ILE A 25 -30.76 -17.01 -6.81
CA ILE A 25 -29.48 -17.73 -6.93
C ILE A 25 -28.30 -16.75 -6.92
N LEU A 26 -28.40 -15.67 -7.71
CA LEU A 26 -27.36 -14.64 -7.75
C LEU A 26 -27.17 -13.95 -6.38
N ALA A 27 -28.25 -13.68 -5.67
CA ALA A 27 -28.22 -13.11 -4.34
C ALA A 27 -27.50 -14.06 -3.34
N VAL A 28 -27.79 -15.35 -3.39
CA VAL A 28 -27.10 -16.34 -2.53
C VAL A 28 -25.62 -16.39 -2.85
N ILE A 29 -25.24 -16.41 -4.13
CA ILE A 29 -23.82 -16.38 -4.54
C ILE A 29 -23.14 -15.11 -4.03
N TYR A 30 -23.76 -13.94 -4.21
CA TYR A 30 -23.23 -12.65 -3.73
C TYR A 30 -23.03 -12.65 -2.22
N VAL A 31 -24.05 -13.02 -1.44
CA VAL A 31 -23.97 -13.09 0.02
C VAL A 31 -22.87 -14.07 0.48
N SER A 32 -22.76 -15.23 -0.17
CA SER A 32 -21.72 -16.21 0.14
C SER A 32 -20.32 -15.64 -0.13
N MET A 33 -20.15 -14.87 -1.20
CA MET A 33 -18.89 -14.25 -1.57
C MET A 33 -18.52 -13.12 -0.59
N VAL A 34 -19.47 -12.26 -0.24
CA VAL A 34 -19.29 -11.21 0.79
C VAL A 34 -18.93 -11.85 2.14
N PHE A 35 -19.63 -12.91 2.53
CA PHE A 35 -19.32 -13.63 3.77
C PHE A 35 -17.91 -14.24 3.76
N TYR A 36 -17.52 -14.86 2.66
CA TYR A 36 -16.15 -15.37 2.50
C TYR A 36 -15.10 -14.26 2.63
N LEU A 37 -15.31 -13.11 1.98
CA LEU A 37 -14.40 -11.97 2.08
C LEU A 37 -14.34 -11.42 3.52
N ALA A 38 -15.47 -11.36 4.22
CA ALA A 38 -15.51 -10.93 5.62
C ALA A 38 -14.79 -11.92 6.58
N LEU A 39 -14.86 -13.22 6.31
CA LEU A 39 -14.10 -14.23 7.07
C LEU A 39 -12.60 -14.18 6.79
N THR A 40 -12.22 -13.83 5.58
CA THR A 40 -10.81 -13.76 5.14
C THR A 40 -10.24 -12.35 5.16
N GLU A 41 -10.97 -11.37 5.72
CA GLU A 41 -10.62 -9.95 5.72
C GLU A 41 -9.19 -9.70 6.17
N ARG A 42 -8.78 -10.25 7.31
CA ARG A 42 -7.43 -10.07 7.84
C ARG A 42 -6.34 -10.48 6.84
N ARG A 43 -6.55 -11.57 6.12
CA ARG A 43 -5.62 -12.06 5.10
C ARG A 43 -5.60 -11.16 3.87
N ASN A 44 -6.74 -10.56 3.54
CA ASN A 44 -6.88 -9.69 2.38
C ASN A 44 -6.41 -8.25 2.68
N ALA A 45 -6.65 -7.78 3.91
CA ALA A 45 -6.27 -6.45 4.39
C ALA A 45 -4.76 -6.34 4.64
N TYR A 46 -4.16 -7.41 5.15
CA TYR A 46 -2.73 -7.49 5.48
C TYR A 46 -2.13 -8.71 4.75
N PRO A 47 -2.00 -8.66 3.42
CA PRO A 47 -1.40 -9.74 2.66
C PRO A 47 0.07 -9.91 3.05
N ARG A 48 0.64 -11.04 2.70
CA ARG A 48 2.06 -11.34 2.90
C ARG A 48 2.75 -11.27 1.57
N ALA A 49 3.77 -10.45 1.46
CA ALA A 49 4.62 -10.45 0.29
C ALA A 49 5.36 -11.79 0.17
N ILE A 50 5.36 -12.34 -1.03
CA ILE A 50 6.13 -13.55 -1.36
C ILE A 50 7.54 -13.11 -1.75
N PRO A 51 8.62 -13.83 -1.33
CA PRO A 51 9.98 -13.49 -1.74
C PRO A 51 10.13 -13.43 -3.26
N HIS A 52 10.53 -12.26 -3.76
CA HIS A 52 10.69 -12.01 -5.20
C HIS A 52 12.12 -12.35 -5.65
N LYS A 53 12.32 -13.55 -6.17
CA LYS A 53 13.66 -14.11 -6.45
C LYS A 53 14.49 -13.23 -7.39
N GLU A 54 13.89 -12.72 -8.46
CA GLU A 54 14.58 -11.88 -9.45
C GLU A 54 15.02 -10.55 -8.84
N ALA A 55 14.17 -9.90 -8.03
CA ALA A 55 14.53 -8.66 -7.35
C ALA A 55 15.66 -8.88 -6.34
N ARG A 56 15.58 -9.97 -5.56
CA ARG A 56 16.63 -10.32 -4.59
C ARG A 56 17.96 -10.62 -5.27
N ALA A 57 17.94 -11.30 -6.40
CA ALA A 57 19.15 -11.54 -7.20
C ALA A 57 19.70 -10.24 -7.82
N ALA A 58 18.82 -9.32 -8.25
CA ALA A 58 19.23 -8.04 -8.83
C ALA A 58 19.94 -7.13 -7.82
N ILE A 59 19.58 -7.19 -6.53
CA ILE A 59 20.21 -6.37 -5.48
C ILE A 59 21.42 -7.07 -4.83
N GLU A 60 21.71 -8.32 -5.17
CA GLU A 60 22.84 -9.05 -4.62
C GLU A 60 24.16 -8.37 -5.01
N GLY A 61 25.00 -8.09 -4.01
CA GLY A 61 26.26 -7.35 -4.19
C GLY A 61 26.10 -5.82 -4.27
N HIS A 62 24.89 -5.27 -4.43
CA HIS A 62 24.63 -3.83 -4.48
C HIS A 62 23.95 -3.30 -3.21
N ALA A 63 23.14 -4.14 -2.56
CA ALA A 63 22.50 -3.80 -1.31
C ALA A 63 23.06 -4.65 -0.15
N GLN A 64 23.20 -4.03 1.01
CA GLN A 64 23.58 -4.71 2.24
C GLN A 64 22.31 -5.23 2.94
N GLY A 65 22.29 -6.53 3.25
CA GLY A 65 21.26 -7.12 4.11
C GLY A 65 21.36 -6.57 5.53
N ILE A 66 20.23 -6.19 6.09
CA ILE A 66 20.07 -5.70 7.47
C ILE A 66 18.92 -6.42 8.16
N SER A 67 18.84 -6.30 9.47
CA SER A 67 17.74 -6.85 10.26
C SER A 67 17.22 -5.83 11.27
N CYS A 68 15.92 -5.93 11.57
CA CYS A 68 15.25 -5.18 12.61
C CYS A 68 14.64 -6.17 13.60
N THR A 69 15.02 -6.11 14.86
CA THR A 69 14.41 -6.92 15.92
C THR A 69 13.37 -6.10 16.65
N LEU A 70 12.11 -6.49 16.51
CA LEU A 70 10.98 -5.85 17.17
C LEU A 70 10.94 -6.17 18.66
N GLN A 71 10.22 -5.38 19.45
CA GLN A 71 10.10 -5.53 20.92
C GLN A 71 9.58 -6.91 21.34
N ASP A 72 8.77 -7.56 20.51
CA ASP A 72 8.27 -8.90 20.75
C ASP A 72 9.25 -10.02 20.33
N GLY A 73 10.47 -9.66 19.93
CA GLY A 73 11.51 -10.58 19.47
C GLY A 73 11.37 -11.04 18.02
N THR A 74 10.37 -10.54 17.28
CA THR A 74 10.26 -10.84 15.83
C THR A 74 11.39 -10.14 15.08
N VAL A 75 12.12 -10.88 14.25
CA VAL A 75 13.19 -10.34 13.42
C VAL A 75 12.63 -10.13 12.00
N LEU A 76 12.79 -8.90 11.50
CA LEU A 76 12.45 -8.52 10.13
C LEU A 76 13.71 -8.44 9.28
N GLU A 77 13.69 -9.05 8.10
CA GLU A 77 14.71 -8.87 7.08
C GLU A 77 14.52 -7.53 6.36
N GLY A 78 15.61 -6.92 5.97
CA GLY A 78 15.61 -5.69 5.20
C GLY A 78 16.91 -5.48 4.45
N TRP A 79 16.98 -4.38 3.74
CA TRP A 79 18.15 -4.01 2.96
C TRP A 79 18.38 -2.50 3.02
N LYS A 80 19.65 -2.12 2.89
CA LYS A 80 20.05 -0.75 2.60
C LYS A 80 20.96 -0.73 1.38
N MET A 81 20.89 0.36 0.61
CA MET A 81 21.70 0.56 -0.58
C MET A 81 22.15 2.02 -0.61
N GLY A 82 23.42 2.27 -0.90
CA GLY A 82 23.95 3.63 -0.99
C GLY A 82 25.21 3.82 -0.19
N GLU A 83 25.69 5.08 -0.13
CA GLU A 83 26.95 5.44 0.48
C GLU A 83 26.79 5.86 1.96
N ALA A 84 27.76 5.53 2.79
CA ALA A 84 27.77 5.97 4.18
C ALA A 84 27.80 7.51 4.29
N GLY A 85 27.02 8.05 5.23
CA GLY A 85 26.96 9.49 5.49
C GLY A 85 25.93 10.25 4.63
N THR A 86 25.27 9.59 3.69
CA THR A 86 24.13 10.21 2.97
C THR A 86 22.85 10.13 3.79
N PRO A 87 21.91 11.09 3.62
CA PRO A 87 20.60 11.05 4.28
C PRO A 87 19.84 9.75 4.00
N THR A 88 19.15 9.22 5.00
CA THR A 88 18.32 8.01 4.85
C THR A 88 16.99 8.35 4.20
N LEU A 89 16.60 7.50 3.22
CA LEU A 89 15.24 7.38 2.73
C LEU A 89 14.66 6.05 3.25
N LEU A 90 13.77 6.12 4.24
CA LEU A 90 13.03 4.94 4.69
C LEU A 90 11.85 4.68 3.76
N TYR A 91 11.79 3.48 3.20
CA TYR A 91 10.69 3.05 2.33
C TYR A 91 9.81 2.00 3.00
N TYR A 92 8.50 2.27 3.03
CA TYR A 92 7.45 1.33 3.43
C TYR A 92 6.82 0.73 2.17
N PRO A 93 7.07 -0.57 1.88
CA PRO A 93 6.50 -1.24 0.71
C PRO A 93 4.98 -1.36 0.78
N ASP A 94 4.32 -1.65 -0.34
CA ASP A 94 2.92 -2.08 -0.30
C ASP A 94 2.82 -3.42 0.44
N ALA A 95 1.66 -3.72 0.99
CA ALA A 95 1.52 -4.88 1.88
C ALA A 95 1.84 -6.23 1.20
N ASP A 96 1.70 -6.33 -0.13
CA ASP A 96 2.04 -7.51 -0.93
C ASP A 96 3.34 -7.36 -1.74
N GLU A 97 4.12 -6.31 -1.51
CA GLU A 97 5.41 -6.05 -2.17
C GLU A 97 6.57 -6.59 -1.32
N ASP A 98 7.47 -7.41 -1.92
CA ASP A 98 8.77 -7.73 -1.31
C ASP A 98 9.65 -6.48 -1.36
N ALA A 99 10.15 -6.06 -0.21
CA ALA A 99 10.96 -4.85 -0.06
C ALA A 99 12.17 -4.81 -1.02
N ALA A 100 12.70 -5.96 -1.42
CA ALA A 100 13.76 -6.07 -2.42
C ALA A 100 13.35 -5.51 -3.80
N GLN A 101 12.05 -5.52 -4.15
CA GLN A 101 11.58 -5.03 -5.45
C GLN A 101 11.80 -3.53 -5.60
N PHE A 102 11.58 -2.77 -4.53
CA PHE A 102 11.85 -1.34 -4.53
C PHE A 102 13.32 -1.02 -4.85
N LEU A 103 14.25 -1.71 -4.19
CA LEU A 103 15.66 -1.49 -4.44
C LEU A 103 16.10 -1.95 -5.83
N ALA A 104 15.53 -3.05 -6.33
CA ALA A 104 15.79 -3.54 -7.70
C ALA A 104 15.25 -2.57 -8.77
N GLU A 105 14.12 -1.89 -8.51
CA GLU A 105 13.60 -0.85 -9.41
C GLU A 105 14.49 0.41 -9.41
N LEU A 106 15.17 0.69 -8.29
CA LEU A 106 16.05 1.85 -8.16
C LEU A 106 17.43 1.62 -8.79
N ASP A 107 18.01 0.42 -8.62
CA ASP A 107 19.40 0.10 -8.93
C ASP A 107 20.42 1.00 -8.21
N SER A 108 20.16 2.30 -8.12
CA SER A 108 20.85 3.29 -7.28
C SER A 108 19.97 4.53 -7.09
N LEU A 109 20.20 5.27 -5.99
CA LEU A 109 19.55 6.57 -5.75
C LEU A 109 20.62 7.57 -5.25
N PRO A 110 21.16 8.42 -6.14
CA PRO A 110 22.24 9.34 -5.77
C PRO A 110 21.84 10.32 -4.65
N GLY A 111 22.76 10.50 -3.69
CA GLY A 111 22.58 11.48 -2.61
C GLY A 111 21.76 11.04 -1.42
N VAL A 112 21.22 9.83 -1.44
CA VAL A 112 20.48 9.24 -0.31
C VAL A 112 20.77 7.76 -0.16
N THR A 113 20.57 7.22 1.04
CA THR A 113 20.64 5.78 1.34
C THR A 113 19.23 5.24 1.52
N PRO A 114 18.64 4.54 0.52
CA PRO A 114 17.41 3.80 0.69
C PRO A 114 17.56 2.68 1.72
N VAL A 115 16.60 2.61 2.65
CA VAL A 115 16.47 1.58 3.68
C VAL A 115 15.03 1.06 3.63
N THR A 116 14.87 -0.26 3.63
CA THR A 116 13.55 -0.88 3.59
C THR A 116 13.54 -2.21 4.30
N PHE A 117 12.40 -2.60 4.84
CA PHE A 117 12.20 -3.88 5.54
C PHE A 117 10.93 -4.57 5.05
N ASN A 118 10.97 -5.89 4.98
CA ASN A 118 9.77 -6.68 4.83
C ASN A 118 8.97 -6.67 6.14
N TYR A 119 7.66 -6.58 6.02
CA TYR A 119 6.77 -6.66 7.17
C TYR A 119 6.76 -8.06 7.81
N ARG A 120 6.24 -8.15 9.01
CA ARG A 120 5.93 -9.40 9.70
C ARG A 120 5.18 -10.36 8.79
N GLY A 121 5.68 -11.59 8.63
CA GLY A 121 5.08 -12.63 7.79
C GLY A 121 5.30 -12.46 6.28
N SER A 122 5.95 -11.37 5.84
CA SER A 122 6.34 -11.13 4.44
C SER A 122 7.79 -11.55 4.20
N GLY A 123 8.11 -11.89 2.96
CA GLY A 123 9.43 -12.42 2.61
C GLY A 123 9.73 -13.70 3.38
N ASN A 124 10.86 -13.73 4.09
CA ASN A 124 11.24 -14.82 4.98
C ASN A 124 10.88 -14.56 6.45
N ASN A 125 10.21 -13.46 6.75
CA ASN A 125 9.88 -13.06 8.10
C ASN A 125 8.82 -13.96 8.72
N LYS A 126 9.01 -14.30 9.99
CA LYS A 126 8.01 -15.02 10.78
C LYS A 126 6.87 -14.09 11.21
N GLY A 127 5.83 -14.70 11.78
CA GLY A 127 4.70 -14.01 12.36
C GLY A 127 3.52 -13.83 11.39
N THR A 128 2.54 -13.08 11.83
CA THR A 128 1.29 -12.87 11.08
C THR A 128 0.91 -11.40 11.17
N PRO A 129 0.83 -10.70 10.03
CA PRO A 129 0.43 -9.30 10.00
C PRO A 129 -1.04 -9.14 10.38
N SER A 130 -1.37 -8.03 11.01
CA SER A 130 -2.72 -7.69 11.45
C SER A 130 -2.82 -6.21 11.78
N GLU A 131 -4.02 -5.68 11.95
CA GLU A 131 -4.26 -4.33 12.46
C GLU A 131 -3.51 -4.02 13.76
N LYS A 132 -3.36 -5.02 14.65
CA LYS A 132 -2.65 -4.85 15.93
C LYS A 132 -1.13 -4.76 15.78
N THR A 133 -0.59 -5.15 14.66
CA THR A 133 0.86 -5.20 14.42
C THR A 133 1.33 -4.25 13.31
N PHE A 134 0.51 -3.99 12.31
CA PHE A 134 0.92 -3.24 11.13
C PHE A 134 1.43 -1.81 11.45
N SER A 135 0.60 -1.00 12.10
CA SER A 135 1.01 0.34 12.52
C SER A 135 2.03 0.35 13.67
N PRO A 136 1.94 -0.49 14.72
CA PRO A 136 2.99 -0.58 15.74
C PRO A 136 4.35 -0.99 15.19
N ASP A 137 4.42 -2.08 14.41
CA ASP A 137 5.68 -2.55 13.81
C ASP A 137 6.34 -1.47 12.94
N SER A 138 5.54 -0.60 12.26
CA SER A 138 6.08 0.46 11.43
C SER A 138 6.86 1.52 12.19
N LYS A 139 6.51 1.79 13.45
CA LYS A 139 7.27 2.71 14.32
C LYS A 139 8.61 2.11 14.72
N GLU A 140 8.61 0.82 15.04
CA GLU A 140 9.84 0.11 15.37
C GLU A 140 10.77 0.00 14.13
N ILE A 141 10.20 -0.17 12.94
CA ILE A 141 10.93 -0.09 11.66
C ILE A 141 11.60 1.27 11.48
N LEU A 142 10.93 2.38 11.83
CA LEU A 142 11.52 3.73 11.81
C LEU A 142 12.70 3.84 12.78
N GLU A 143 12.56 3.28 13.97
CA GLU A 143 13.65 3.23 14.96
C GLU A 143 14.82 2.39 14.46
N CYS A 144 14.55 1.22 13.86
CA CYS A 144 15.59 0.39 13.25
C CYS A 144 16.31 1.12 12.10
N ALA A 145 15.59 1.81 11.23
CA ALA A 145 16.19 2.59 10.14
C ALA A 145 17.11 3.69 10.68
N THR A 146 16.72 4.32 11.79
CA THR A 146 17.54 5.32 12.51
C THR A 146 18.83 4.68 13.05
N GLN A 147 18.73 3.50 13.64
CA GLN A 147 19.91 2.78 14.19
C GLN A 147 20.88 2.32 13.09
N VAL A 148 20.32 1.84 11.96
CA VAL A 148 21.11 1.32 10.82
C VAL A 148 22.01 2.39 10.21
N ASN A 149 21.60 3.65 10.18
CA ASN A 149 22.37 4.74 9.59
C ASN A 149 22.85 5.79 10.59
N GLY A 150 22.53 5.63 11.89
CA GLY A 150 22.94 6.51 12.99
C GLY A 150 22.20 7.85 13.03
N THR A 151 21.29 8.12 12.10
CA THR A 151 20.51 9.37 12.04
C THR A 151 19.07 9.06 11.63
N ALA A 152 18.13 9.88 12.11
CA ALA A 152 16.72 9.76 11.70
C ALA A 152 16.57 9.94 10.18
N PRO A 153 15.66 9.19 9.53
CA PRO A 153 15.41 9.35 8.11
C PRO A 153 14.98 10.77 7.75
N LYS A 154 15.68 11.40 6.80
CA LYS A 154 15.30 12.70 6.23
C LYS A 154 14.13 12.55 5.25
N PHE A 155 14.06 11.42 4.56
CA PHE A 155 13.01 11.08 3.62
C PHE A 155 12.26 9.85 4.13
N ILE A 156 10.92 9.91 4.06
CA ILE A 156 10.05 8.75 4.30
C ILE A 156 9.19 8.57 3.07
N ALA A 157 9.23 7.39 2.49
CA ALA A 157 8.42 7.05 1.33
C ALA A 157 7.54 5.84 1.62
N GLY A 158 6.40 5.72 0.95
CA GLY A 158 5.53 4.56 1.05
C GLY A 158 4.67 4.38 -0.19
N ARG A 159 4.49 3.12 -0.61
CA ARG A 159 3.68 2.73 -1.77
C ARG A 159 2.38 2.09 -1.31
N GLY A 160 1.27 2.42 -1.98
CA GLY A 160 -0.02 1.81 -1.71
C GLY A 160 -0.44 1.90 -0.23
N THR A 161 -0.57 0.77 0.44
CA THR A 161 -0.87 0.71 1.88
C THR A 161 0.32 1.14 2.75
N GLY A 162 1.56 0.99 2.27
CA GLY A 162 2.76 1.53 2.90
C GLY A 162 2.75 3.06 3.00
N ALA A 163 2.00 3.74 2.13
CA ALA A 163 1.79 5.19 2.22
C ALA A 163 1.08 5.61 3.52
N ILE A 164 0.20 4.77 4.07
CA ILE A 164 -0.43 4.99 5.38
C ILE A 164 0.62 5.03 6.47
N LEU A 165 1.56 4.09 6.44
CA LEU A 165 2.64 3.98 7.42
C LEU A 165 3.63 5.14 7.29
N ALA A 166 4.03 5.45 6.05
CA ALA A 166 4.92 6.56 5.75
C ALA A 166 4.33 7.89 6.27
N PHE A 167 3.06 8.14 5.99
CA PHE A 167 2.36 9.34 6.45
C PHE A 167 2.27 9.41 7.97
N ASN A 168 1.86 8.32 8.62
CA ASN A 168 1.63 8.29 10.07
C ASN A 168 2.95 8.32 10.89
N ASN A 169 4.10 8.01 10.29
CA ASN A 169 5.42 8.04 10.89
C ASN A 169 6.26 9.27 10.49
N SER A 170 5.76 10.11 9.58
CA SER A 170 6.42 11.35 9.20
C SER A 170 6.21 12.48 10.22
N ASN A 171 7.07 13.48 10.21
CA ASN A 171 7.01 14.65 11.07
C ASN A 171 7.46 15.92 10.32
N ARG A 172 7.59 17.05 11.02
CA ARG A 172 7.97 18.34 10.43
C ARG A 172 9.37 18.38 9.82
N GLU A 173 10.24 17.45 10.16
CA GLU A 173 11.63 17.40 9.71
C GLU A 173 11.79 16.42 8.53
N THR A 174 10.74 15.67 8.19
CA THR A 174 10.77 14.67 7.14
C THR A 174 10.17 15.16 5.83
N ARG A 175 10.81 14.82 4.72
CA ARG A 175 10.25 14.92 3.37
C ARG A 175 9.47 13.63 3.08
N LEU A 176 8.18 13.76 2.80
CA LEU A 176 7.27 12.63 2.62
C LEU A 176 6.98 12.37 1.14
N ILE A 177 7.16 11.14 0.70
CA ILE A 177 6.89 10.71 -0.68
C ILE A 177 5.85 9.59 -0.68
N LEU A 178 4.67 9.89 -1.20
CA LEU A 178 3.54 8.95 -1.26
C LEU A 178 3.38 8.43 -2.69
N ILE A 179 3.60 7.12 -2.88
CA ILE A 179 3.59 6.47 -4.19
C ILE A 179 2.28 5.68 -4.34
N ASP A 180 1.46 6.03 -5.33
CA ASP A 180 0.13 5.42 -5.54
C ASP A 180 -0.68 5.26 -4.23
N PRO A 181 -0.80 6.32 -3.40
CA PRO A 181 -1.30 6.20 -2.03
C PRO A 181 -2.76 5.74 -1.97
N VAL A 182 -3.10 5.06 -0.88
CA VAL A 182 -4.47 4.80 -0.45
C VAL A 182 -4.74 5.51 0.88
N GLU A 183 -5.99 5.92 1.10
CA GLU A 183 -6.35 6.62 2.35
C GLU A 183 -6.46 5.67 3.55
N SER A 184 -6.89 4.45 3.29
CA SER A 184 -7.08 3.43 4.32
C SER A 184 -6.95 2.02 3.73
N ILE A 185 -6.74 1.05 4.60
CA ILE A 185 -6.83 -0.37 4.23
C ILE A 185 -8.22 -0.70 3.67
N ALA A 186 -9.27 -0.08 4.21
CA ALA A 186 -10.62 -0.26 3.68
C ALA A 186 -10.74 0.21 2.22
N ASP A 187 -10.13 1.35 1.87
CA ASP A 187 -10.10 1.82 0.48
C ASP A 187 -9.30 0.89 -0.43
N ALA A 188 -8.16 0.38 0.04
CA ALA A 188 -7.38 -0.61 -0.70
C ALA A 188 -8.20 -1.86 -1.02
N LEU A 189 -8.98 -2.37 -0.06
CA LEU A 189 -9.86 -3.53 -0.25
C LEU A 189 -11.01 -3.24 -1.22
N VAL A 190 -11.64 -2.07 -1.12
CA VAL A 190 -12.69 -1.64 -2.05
C VAL A 190 -12.14 -1.51 -3.47
N TYR A 191 -10.94 -0.97 -3.66
CA TYR A 191 -10.30 -0.91 -4.98
C TYR A 191 -10.01 -2.30 -5.55
N LYS A 192 -9.64 -3.25 -4.69
CA LYS A 192 -9.33 -4.63 -5.10
C LYS A 192 -10.57 -5.45 -5.45
N TYR A 193 -11.63 -5.33 -4.66
CA TYR A 193 -12.81 -6.19 -4.76
C TYR A 193 -14.06 -5.48 -5.31
N GLY A 194 -14.04 -4.15 -5.40
CA GLY A 194 -15.14 -3.35 -5.92
C GLY A 194 -16.43 -3.55 -5.14
N PHE A 195 -17.54 -3.69 -5.86
CA PHE A 195 -18.87 -3.90 -5.26
C PHE A 195 -19.02 -5.23 -4.50
N LEU A 196 -18.07 -6.17 -4.69
CA LEU A 196 -18.08 -7.47 -4.00
C LEU A 196 -17.78 -7.37 -2.52
N TYR A 197 -17.10 -6.29 -2.08
CA TYR A 197 -16.82 -6.08 -0.67
C TYR A 197 -17.06 -4.61 -0.28
N PRO A 198 -18.30 -4.27 0.10
CA PRO A 198 -18.68 -2.91 0.47
C PRO A 198 -17.86 -2.36 1.66
N LYS A 199 -17.43 -1.10 1.58
CA LYS A 199 -16.56 -0.44 2.57
C LYS A 199 -17.09 -0.55 4.01
N PHE A 200 -18.41 -0.47 4.21
CA PHE A 200 -19.03 -0.54 5.54
C PHE A 200 -18.89 -1.90 6.24
N LEU A 201 -18.52 -2.95 5.50
CA LEU A 201 -18.25 -4.29 6.05
C LEU A 201 -16.77 -4.49 6.43
N VAL A 202 -15.88 -3.59 6.00
CA VAL A 202 -14.45 -3.67 6.30
C VAL A 202 -14.20 -3.19 7.73
N ARG A 203 -13.50 -4.00 8.51
CA ARG A 203 -13.16 -3.74 9.92
C ARG A 203 -11.74 -3.22 10.11
N ALA A 204 -10.86 -3.45 9.12
CA ALA A 204 -9.48 -2.97 9.18
C ALA A 204 -9.44 -1.44 9.27
N GLY A 205 -8.89 -0.91 10.36
CA GLY A 205 -8.99 0.50 10.74
C GLY A 205 -7.75 1.34 10.41
N ASP A 206 -6.68 0.76 9.84
CA ASP A 206 -5.50 1.55 9.49
C ASP A 206 -5.83 2.58 8.41
N VAL A 207 -5.57 3.85 8.72
CA VAL A 207 -5.93 5.03 7.92
C VAL A 207 -4.85 6.09 8.03
N ILE A 208 -4.72 6.93 7.01
CA ILE A 208 -3.93 8.15 7.06
C ILE A 208 -4.53 9.10 8.11
N ASN A 209 -3.72 9.42 9.13
CA ASN A 209 -4.17 10.26 10.23
C ASN A 209 -3.72 11.72 10.05
N THR A 210 -4.46 12.48 9.27
CA THR A 210 -4.15 13.89 8.98
C THR A 210 -4.08 14.79 10.20
N GLY A 211 -4.77 14.44 11.29
CA GLY A 211 -4.74 15.21 12.55
C GLY A 211 -3.49 15.01 13.39
N LYS A 212 -2.66 14.00 13.09
CA LYS A 212 -1.42 13.69 13.85
C LYS A 212 -0.15 13.98 13.07
N ASN A 213 -0.26 14.10 11.74
CA ASN A 213 0.91 14.39 10.91
C ASN A 213 1.32 15.86 11.08
N GLY A 214 2.58 16.08 11.40
CA GLY A 214 3.18 17.40 11.49
C GLY A 214 3.94 17.82 10.23
N THR A 215 4.00 16.98 9.19
CA THR A 215 4.73 17.29 7.94
C THR A 215 4.02 18.43 7.21
N PRO A 216 4.71 19.54 6.89
CA PRO A 216 4.15 20.61 6.06
C PRO A 216 3.72 20.10 4.68
N ILE A 217 2.66 20.66 4.12
CA ILE A 217 2.09 20.19 2.85
C ILE A 217 3.06 20.35 1.69
N ASP A 218 3.86 21.41 1.68
CA ASP A 218 4.92 21.68 0.70
C ASP A 218 6.08 20.66 0.75
N GLN A 219 6.16 19.89 1.82
CA GLN A 219 7.11 18.78 2.00
C GLN A 219 6.52 17.42 1.61
N ILE A 220 5.30 17.38 1.10
CA ILE A 220 4.62 16.16 0.66
C ILE A 220 4.71 16.06 -0.85
N GLY A 221 5.38 15.02 -1.34
CA GLY A 221 5.39 14.60 -2.73
C GLY A 221 4.42 13.44 -2.95
N ILE A 222 3.62 13.51 -4.01
CA ILE A 222 2.72 12.44 -4.42
C ILE A 222 3.16 11.96 -5.80
N LEU A 223 3.58 10.70 -5.90
CA LEU A 223 3.97 10.06 -7.15
C LEU A 223 2.87 9.12 -7.64
N LEU A 224 2.31 9.42 -8.80
CA LEU A 224 1.38 8.56 -9.52
C LEU A 224 2.20 7.67 -10.46
N ASP A 225 2.55 6.48 -9.97
CA ASP A 225 3.49 5.57 -10.62
C ASP A 225 2.79 4.63 -11.61
N ARG A 226 1.68 4.02 -11.20
CA ARG A 226 0.95 3.04 -12.00
C ARG A 226 -0.31 3.65 -12.59
N VAL A 227 -0.46 3.58 -13.92
CA VAL A 227 -1.61 4.13 -14.65
C VAL A 227 -2.96 3.66 -14.06
N GLN A 228 -3.04 2.40 -13.66
CA GLN A 228 -4.24 1.81 -13.05
C GLN A 228 -4.66 2.46 -11.72
N PHE A 229 -3.77 3.22 -11.08
CA PHE A 229 -4.02 3.91 -9.83
C PHE A 229 -4.11 5.42 -9.97
N SER A 230 -3.96 5.95 -11.20
CA SER A 230 -3.92 7.40 -11.42
C SER A 230 -5.18 8.11 -10.93
N ASP A 231 -6.37 7.56 -11.19
CA ASP A 231 -7.64 8.20 -10.80
C ASP A 231 -7.77 8.33 -9.27
N ARG A 232 -7.48 7.26 -8.52
CA ARG A 232 -7.52 7.32 -7.06
C ARG A 232 -6.41 8.21 -6.49
N GLY A 233 -5.23 8.20 -7.09
CA GLY A 233 -4.13 9.07 -6.72
C GLY A 233 -4.48 10.55 -6.93
N HIS A 234 -5.18 10.89 -8.00
CA HIS A 234 -5.70 12.24 -8.21
C HIS A 234 -6.73 12.64 -7.16
N ILE A 235 -7.69 11.75 -6.83
CA ILE A 235 -8.66 12.00 -5.75
C ILE A 235 -7.94 12.21 -4.42
N PHE A 236 -6.93 11.39 -4.13
CA PHE A 236 -6.10 11.55 -2.95
C PHE A 236 -5.38 12.89 -2.93
N ALA A 237 -4.72 13.27 -4.03
CA ALA A 237 -3.97 14.53 -4.16
C ALA A 237 -4.84 15.78 -3.95
N GLN A 238 -6.11 15.73 -4.32
CA GLN A 238 -7.06 16.84 -4.10
C GLN A 238 -7.24 17.17 -2.61
N LYS A 239 -7.02 16.22 -1.70
CA LYS A 239 -7.09 16.43 -0.25
C LYS A 239 -5.86 17.15 0.33
N PHE A 240 -4.74 17.09 -0.38
CA PHE A 240 -3.47 17.70 -0.01
C PHE A 240 -3.15 18.87 -0.96
N GLN A 241 -4.03 19.87 -1.00
CA GLN A 241 -3.83 21.07 -1.82
C GLN A 241 -2.53 21.77 -1.40
N GLY A 242 -1.58 21.85 -2.33
CA GLY A 242 -0.24 22.39 -2.08
C GLY A 242 0.86 21.32 -2.06
N ALA A 243 0.52 20.04 -1.99
CA ALA A 243 1.49 18.97 -2.24
C ALA A 243 1.89 18.94 -3.71
N THR A 244 3.16 18.64 -3.98
CA THR A 244 3.64 18.49 -5.36
C THR A 244 3.26 17.11 -5.89
N VAL A 245 2.66 17.07 -7.09
CA VAL A 245 2.23 15.82 -7.73
C VAL A 245 3.10 15.54 -8.93
N TRP A 246 3.74 14.38 -8.94
CA TRP A 246 4.48 13.83 -10.08
C TRP A 246 3.70 12.70 -10.71
N LYS A 247 3.81 12.56 -12.02
CA LYS A 247 3.22 11.47 -12.77
C LYS A 247 4.29 10.81 -13.63
N ARG A 248 4.43 9.50 -13.52
CA ARG A 248 5.35 8.76 -14.34
C ARG A 248 4.76 8.51 -15.74
N ASP A 249 5.09 9.37 -16.68
CA ASP A 249 4.66 9.25 -18.08
C ASP A 249 5.77 8.57 -18.91
N GLY A 250 5.85 7.22 -18.81
CA GLY A 250 6.76 6.42 -19.64
C GLY A 250 8.25 6.44 -19.25
N GLY A 251 8.65 7.23 -18.25
CA GLY A 251 10.01 7.27 -17.71
C GLY A 251 10.32 6.10 -16.76
N SER A 252 11.61 5.94 -16.36
CA SER A 252 11.96 4.96 -15.33
C SER A 252 11.53 5.46 -13.95
N PHE A 253 11.08 4.55 -13.10
CA PHE A 253 10.76 4.83 -11.70
C PHE A 253 11.93 5.51 -10.97
N ARG A 254 13.14 4.99 -11.17
CA ARG A 254 14.39 5.57 -10.65
C ARG A 254 14.55 7.04 -11.03
N ALA A 255 14.40 7.39 -12.32
CA ALA A 255 14.60 8.75 -12.78
C ALA A 255 13.62 9.72 -12.11
N THR A 256 12.33 9.35 -12.05
CA THR A 256 11.31 10.16 -11.40
C THR A 256 11.55 10.31 -9.90
N LEU A 257 11.89 9.22 -9.20
CA LEU A 257 12.17 9.30 -7.76
C LEU A 257 13.45 10.11 -7.48
N THR A 258 14.47 10.01 -8.33
CA THR A 258 15.69 10.82 -8.22
C THR A 258 15.36 12.30 -8.35
N GLU A 259 14.54 12.70 -9.31
CA GLU A 259 14.09 14.08 -9.50
C GLU A 259 13.34 14.59 -8.24
N ILE A 260 12.40 13.80 -7.72
CA ILE A 260 11.67 14.14 -6.50
C ILE A 260 12.62 14.36 -5.32
N VAL A 261 13.55 13.44 -5.09
CA VAL A 261 14.51 13.53 -3.98
C VAL A 261 15.43 14.73 -4.15
N GLN A 262 15.94 14.97 -5.36
CA GLN A 262 16.84 16.09 -5.64
C GLN A 262 16.16 17.45 -5.50
N SER A 263 14.90 17.58 -5.91
CA SER A 263 14.13 18.81 -5.71
C SER A 263 13.99 19.18 -4.23
N HIS A 264 13.99 18.19 -3.33
CA HIS A 264 13.91 18.40 -1.88
C HIS A 264 15.27 18.48 -1.15
N ILE A 265 16.37 18.14 -1.82
CA ILE A 265 17.73 18.32 -1.24
C ILE A 265 18.21 19.75 -1.47
N SER A 266 17.77 20.39 -2.57
CA SER A 266 18.21 21.71 -3.02
C SER A 266 17.57 22.87 -2.24
N ASP A 267 16.50 22.59 -1.49
CA ASP A 267 15.81 23.52 -0.58
C ASP A 267 16.37 23.37 0.87
#